data_9456a948fadb4c67cba64cff52f6f421
#
_entry.id   9456a948fadb4c67cba64cff52f6f421
#
_cell.length_a   1.000
_cell.length_b   1.000
_cell.length_c   1.000
_cell.angle_alpha   90.00
_cell.angle_beta   90.00
_cell.angle_gamma   90.00
#
_symmetry.space_group_name_H-M   'P 1'
#
loop_
_entity.id
_entity.type
_entity.pdbx_description
1 polymer ?
#
loop_
_entity_poly.entity_id
_entity_poly.type
_entity_poly.pdbx_seq_one_letter_code
_entity_poly.pdbx_strand_id
1 'polypeptide(L)'
;MLENHGVENAMHSAVFREKVQATCLENHGVKNPMQCAEILERAQKNAFKRKDFTTPSGQVWSLQGYEPLVAPKLIDEYGEDDITPDLKQVPCVWWTDSKGVRHKYSCDFYVKSRKLVIEVKGPWTETKDAEKIVATREAANALGYGYRLIVLDGKGVWTRDESSPSILGAEGKKPLKE
;
A
#
# COMPACT_ATOMS: atom_id res chain seq x y z
N MET A 1 19.81 -16.49 27.08
CA MET A 1 19.25 -15.17 26.74
C MET A 1 18.76 -14.38 27.96
N LEU A 2 18.20 -15.02 28.97
CA LEU A 2 17.81 -14.37 30.24
C LEU A 2 18.98 -13.67 30.93
N GLU A 3 20.17 -14.27 30.90
CA GLU A 3 21.39 -13.72 31.56
C GLU A 3 21.88 -12.42 30.89
N ASN A 4 21.63 -12.21 29.59
CA ASN A 4 22.15 -11.04 28.87
C ASN A 4 21.15 -9.89 28.71
N HIS A 5 19.83 -10.19 28.76
CA HIS A 5 18.79 -9.21 28.45
C HIS A 5 17.63 -9.20 29.44
N GLY A 6 17.61 -10.09 30.47
CA GLY A 6 16.53 -10.22 31.45
C GLY A 6 15.20 -10.69 30.89
N VAL A 7 15.17 -11.16 29.62
CA VAL A 7 13.97 -11.61 28.90
C VAL A 7 14.28 -12.87 28.07
N GLU A 8 13.28 -13.69 27.87
CA GLU A 8 13.38 -14.93 27.09
C GLU A 8 13.75 -14.68 25.61
N ASN A 9 13.23 -13.60 25.05
CA ASN A 9 13.51 -13.17 23.69
C ASN A 9 14.14 -11.76 23.72
N ALA A 10 15.32 -11.61 23.12
CA ALA A 10 16.04 -10.34 23.06
C ALA A 10 15.18 -9.18 22.51
N MET A 11 14.28 -9.46 21.57
CA MET A 11 13.37 -8.44 21.01
C MET A 11 12.33 -7.92 22.00
N HIS A 12 12.13 -8.58 23.15
CA HIS A 12 11.28 -8.08 24.23
C HIS A 12 12.02 -7.07 25.13
N SER A 13 13.35 -7.02 25.07
CA SER A 13 14.15 -6.01 25.78
C SER A 13 14.02 -4.63 25.11
N ALA A 14 13.65 -3.61 25.91
CA ALA A 14 13.57 -2.23 25.42
C ALA A 14 14.94 -1.74 24.89
N VAL A 15 15.99 -2.03 25.63
CA VAL A 15 17.38 -1.65 25.28
C VAL A 15 17.79 -2.28 23.92
N PHE A 16 17.44 -3.54 23.70
CA PHE A 16 17.75 -4.21 22.44
C PHE A 16 16.97 -3.61 21.27
N ARG A 17 15.67 -3.32 21.46
CA ARG A 17 14.85 -2.67 20.44
C ARG A 17 15.35 -1.28 20.06
N GLU A 18 15.79 -0.49 21.05
CA GLU A 18 16.36 0.84 20.80
C GLU A 18 17.65 0.76 19.97
N LYS A 19 18.54 -0.20 20.29
CA LYS A 19 19.75 -0.44 19.49
C LYS A 19 19.42 -0.83 18.04
N VAL A 20 18.47 -1.74 17.85
CA VAL A 20 18.02 -2.14 16.50
C VAL A 20 17.45 -0.95 15.74
N GLN A 21 16.61 -0.12 16.41
CA GLN A 21 16.04 1.07 15.78
C GLN A 21 17.10 2.12 15.42
N ALA A 22 18.09 2.34 16.29
CA ALA A 22 19.19 3.26 16.03
C ALA A 22 20.02 2.81 14.82
N THR A 23 20.41 1.53 14.77
CA THR A 23 21.11 0.94 13.60
C THR A 23 20.29 1.04 12.32
N CYS A 24 18.97 0.80 12.38
CA CYS A 24 18.10 0.95 11.21
C CYS A 24 18.00 2.40 10.75
N LEU A 25 17.94 3.34 11.68
CA LEU A 25 17.90 4.76 11.36
C LEU A 25 19.19 5.23 10.69
N GLU A 26 20.33 4.77 11.20
CA GLU A 26 21.66 5.07 10.66
C GLU A 26 21.84 4.51 9.25
N ASN A 27 21.48 3.23 9.02
CA ASN A 27 21.72 2.55 7.75
C ASN A 27 20.67 2.83 6.68
N HIS A 28 19.42 3.15 7.06
CA HIS A 28 18.29 3.20 6.15
C HIS A 28 17.43 4.46 6.29
N GLY A 29 17.77 5.38 7.21
CA GLY A 29 17.00 6.59 7.47
C GLY A 29 15.61 6.35 8.09
N VAL A 30 15.32 5.12 8.53
CA VAL A 30 14.02 4.70 9.11
C VAL A 30 14.24 3.82 10.32
N LYS A 31 13.35 3.89 11.32
CA LYS A 31 13.44 3.08 12.55
C LYS A 31 13.12 1.60 12.35
N ASN A 32 12.38 1.27 11.28
CA ASN A 32 12.04 -0.10 10.93
C ASN A 32 12.46 -0.34 9.48
N PRO A 33 13.28 -1.39 9.18
CA PRO A 33 13.75 -1.69 7.82
C PRO A 33 12.60 -1.82 6.80
N MET A 34 11.45 -2.35 7.21
CA MET A 34 10.27 -2.51 6.34
C MET A 34 9.62 -1.18 5.93
N GLN A 35 10.05 -0.05 6.50
CA GLN A 35 9.65 1.29 6.07
C GLN A 35 10.54 1.84 4.94
N CYS A 36 11.67 1.20 4.68
CA CYS A 36 12.51 1.49 3.52
C CYS A 36 11.94 0.77 2.28
N ALA A 37 11.68 1.52 1.20
CA ALA A 37 11.04 0.98 -0.01
C ALA A 37 11.84 -0.18 -0.63
N GLU A 38 13.18 -0.07 -0.65
CA GLU A 38 14.06 -1.11 -1.23
C GLU A 38 14.04 -2.41 -0.41
N ILE A 39 14.02 -2.30 0.92
CA ILE A 39 13.96 -3.47 1.81
C ILE A 39 12.59 -4.12 1.72
N LEU A 40 11.51 -3.31 1.72
CA LEU A 40 10.15 -3.79 1.58
C LEU A 40 9.95 -4.53 0.26
N GLU A 41 10.41 -3.97 -0.86
CA GLU A 41 10.34 -4.61 -2.17
C GLU A 41 11.07 -5.97 -2.17
N ARG A 42 12.30 -6.03 -1.63
CA ARG A 42 13.07 -7.27 -1.53
C ARG A 42 12.40 -8.31 -0.62
N ALA A 43 11.84 -7.89 0.51
CA ALA A 43 11.13 -8.77 1.44
C ALA A 43 9.83 -9.33 0.80
N GLN A 44 9.07 -8.49 0.11
CA GLN A 44 7.86 -8.90 -0.61
C GLN A 44 8.18 -9.86 -1.76
N LYS A 45 9.27 -9.62 -2.47
CA LYS A 45 9.74 -10.51 -3.55
C LYS A 45 10.03 -11.94 -3.06
N ASN A 46 10.46 -12.07 -1.82
CA ASN A 46 10.81 -13.35 -1.20
C ASN A 46 9.64 -14.00 -0.42
N ALA A 47 8.71 -13.21 0.11
CA ALA A 47 7.63 -13.69 1.00
C ALA A 47 6.38 -14.18 0.27
N PHE A 48 6.10 -13.66 -0.93
CA PHE A 48 4.92 -14.02 -1.72
C PHE A 48 5.32 -14.29 -3.17
N LYS A 49 4.67 -15.28 -3.80
CA LYS A 49 4.84 -15.51 -5.24
C LYS A 49 4.32 -14.30 -6.00
N ARG A 50 5.22 -13.38 -6.33
CA ARG A 50 4.91 -12.31 -7.27
C ARG A 50 4.78 -12.90 -8.67
N LYS A 51 3.89 -12.30 -9.44
CA LYS A 51 3.63 -12.68 -10.83
C LYS A 51 4.05 -11.52 -11.71
N ASP A 52 4.80 -11.83 -12.74
CA ASP A 52 5.12 -10.85 -13.77
C ASP A 52 3.87 -10.62 -14.64
N PHE A 53 3.47 -9.37 -14.73
CA PHE A 53 2.40 -8.89 -15.59
C PHE A 53 3.01 -7.99 -16.66
N THR A 54 2.87 -8.39 -17.93
CA THR A 54 3.34 -7.59 -19.05
C THR A 54 2.24 -6.63 -19.48
N THR A 55 2.53 -5.35 -19.45
CA THR A 55 1.62 -4.28 -19.86
C THR A 55 1.50 -4.23 -21.40
N PRO A 56 0.50 -3.50 -21.95
CA PRO A 56 0.36 -3.30 -23.39
C PRO A 56 1.60 -2.70 -24.08
N SER A 57 2.35 -1.83 -23.39
CA SER A 57 3.60 -1.25 -23.91
C SER A 57 4.81 -2.18 -23.80
N GLY A 58 4.66 -3.36 -23.16
CA GLY A 58 5.74 -4.32 -22.94
C GLY A 58 6.52 -4.10 -21.64
N GLN A 59 6.13 -3.18 -20.77
CA GLN A 59 6.69 -3.08 -19.43
C GLN A 59 6.32 -4.30 -18.59
N VAL A 60 7.18 -4.67 -17.65
CA VAL A 60 6.90 -5.79 -16.74
C VAL A 60 6.68 -5.25 -15.34
N TRP A 61 5.45 -5.42 -14.83
CA TRP A 61 5.08 -5.13 -13.46
C TRP A 61 5.13 -6.40 -12.61
N SER A 62 5.79 -6.34 -11.47
CA SER A 62 5.82 -7.45 -10.52
C SER A 62 4.69 -7.28 -9.51
N LEU A 63 3.59 -7.99 -9.72
CA LEU A 63 2.33 -7.88 -8.98
C LEU A 63 2.11 -9.10 -8.07
N GLN A 64 1.26 -8.97 -7.04
CA GLN A 64 0.92 -10.08 -6.16
C GLN A 64 -0.58 -10.21 -5.91
N GLY A 65 -0.99 -11.32 -5.32
CA GLY A 65 -2.38 -11.55 -4.93
C GLY A 65 -3.36 -11.39 -6.10
N TYR A 66 -4.30 -10.46 -5.95
CA TYR A 66 -5.33 -10.13 -6.95
C TYR A 66 -4.95 -8.99 -7.89
N GLU A 67 -3.83 -8.29 -7.66
CA GLU A 67 -3.37 -7.16 -8.47
C GLU A 67 -3.30 -7.48 -9.97
N PRO A 68 -2.78 -8.66 -10.42
CA PRO A 68 -2.73 -8.98 -11.84
C PRO A 68 -4.11 -9.09 -12.51
N LEU A 69 -5.17 -9.36 -11.75
CA LEU A 69 -6.53 -9.50 -12.27
C LEU A 69 -7.20 -8.13 -12.48
N VAL A 70 -6.78 -7.12 -11.73
CA VAL A 70 -7.33 -5.76 -11.85
C VAL A 70 -6.50 -4.88 -12.77
N ALA A 71 -5.21 -5.15 -12.92
CA ALA A 71 -4.29 -4.32 -13.71
C ALA A 71 -4.79 -4.02 -15.14
N PRO A 72 -5.28 -4.99 -15.93
CA PRO A 72 -5.76 -4.70 -17.29
C PRO A 72 -6.86 -3.65 -17.30
N LYS A 73 -7.87 -3.81 -16.41
CA LYS A 73 -9.00 -2.89 -16.34
C LYS A 73 -8.60 -1.50 -15.84
N LEU A 74 -7.64 -1.44 -14.91
CA LEU A 74 -7.12 -0.16 -14.42
C LEU A 74 -6.29 0.56 -15.50
N ILE A 75 -5.54 -0.18 -16.30
CA ILE A 75 -4.80 0.38 -17.44
C ILE A 75 -5.78 0.93 -18.49
N ASP A 76 -6.87 0.21 -18.79
CA ASP A 76 -7.91 0.70 -19.72
C ASP A 76 -8.58 1.98 -19.19
N GLU A 77 -8.81 2.07 -17.86
CA GLU A 77 -9.52 3.20 -17.25
C GLU A 77 -8.65 4.45 -17.12
N TYR A 78 -7.36 4.29 -16.77
CA TYR A 78 -6.47 5.41 -16.44
C TYR A 78 -5.36 5.67 -17.46
N GLY A 79 -5.06 4.69 -18.29
CA GLY A 79 -3.88 4.70 -19.16
C GLY A 79 -2.64 4.18 -18.43
N GLU A 80 -1.81 3.44 -19.15
CA GLU A 80 -0.61 2.80 -18.61
C GLU A 80 0.41 3.80 -18.04
N ASP A 81 0.57 4.96 -18.69
CA ASP A 81 1.54 5.98 -18.27
C ASP A 81 1.13 6.72 -16.98
N ASP A 82 -0.17 6.72 -16.67
CA ASP A 82 -0.71 7.43 -15.52
C ASP A 82 -0.80 6.57 -14.27
N ILE A 83 -0.86 5.25 -14.41
CA ILE A 83 -0.95 4.32 -13.29
C ILE A 83 0.38 3.61 -13.03
N THR A 84 0.73 3.40 -11.76
CA THR A 84 1.96 2.69 -11.39
C THR A 84 1.78 1.84 -10.12
N PRO A 85 2.33 0.60 -10.09
CA PRO A 85 2.48 -0.20 -8.89
C PRO A 85 3.87 -0.01 -8.23
N ASP A 86 4.74 0.84 -8.78
CA ASP A 86 6.12 1.01 -8.31
C ASP A 86 6.16 1.73 -6.95
N LEU A 87 6.61 1.02 -5.91
CA LEU A 87 6.72 1.52 -4.53
C LEU A 87 7.57 2.79 -4.39
N LYS A 88 8.44 3.09 -5.37
CA LYS A 88 9.26 4.31 -5.37
C LYS A 88 8.48 5.54 -5.87
N GLN A 89 7.40 5.29 -6.62
CA GLN A 89 6.56 6.33 -7.21
C GLN A 89 5.26 6.55 -6.45
N VAL A 90 4.85 5.59 -5.59
CA VAL A 90 3.62 5.73 -4.80
C VAL A 90 3.82 6.69 -3.62
N PRO A 91 2.78 7.43 -3.20
CA PRO A 91 2.88 8.33 -2.07
C PRO A 91 3.14 7.58 -0.76
N CYS A 92 3.92 8.21 0.11
CA CYS A 92 4.13 7.71 1.46
C CYS A 92 3.01 8.21 2.38
N VAL A 93 2.09 7.33 2.74
CA VAL A 93 0.99 7.62 3.67
C VAL A 93 1.28 6.96 5.02
N TRP A 94 1.11 7.70 6.11
CA TRP A 94 1.25 7.19 7.45
C TRP A 94 -0.10 7.18 8.15
N TRP A 95 -0.43 6.08 8.79
CA TRP A 95 -1.65 5.92 9.58
C TRP A 95 -1.33 5.41 10.98
N THR A 96 -2.27 5.54 11.91
CA THR A 96 -2.11 5.12 13.30
C THR A 96 -3.19 4.10 13.62
N ASP A 97 -2.82 2.99 14.26
CA ASP A 97 -3.77 1.96 14.69
C ASP A 97 -4.48 2.34 16.01
N SER A 98 -5.44 1.50 16.42
CA SER A 98 -6.21 1.67 17.66
C SER A 98 -5.36 1.64 18.93
N LYS A 99 -4.10 1.17 18.84
CA LYS A 99 -3.12 1.17 19.93
C LYS A 99 -2.20 2.37 19.94
N GLY A 100 -2.39 3.33 19.01
CA GLY A 100 -1.53 4.50 18.87
C GLY A 100 -0.21 4.23 18.13
N VAL A 101 -0.02 3.05 17.52
CA VAL A 101 1.19 2.72 16.78
C VAL A 101 1.09 3.26 15.35
N ARG A 102 2.15 3.93 14.92
CA ARG A 102 2.24 4.53 13.59
C ARG A 102 2.80 3.55 12.58
N HIS A 103 2.11 3.39 11.45
CA HIS A 103 2.44 2.48 10.37
C HIS A 103 2.58 3.23 9.04
N LYS A 104 3.50 2.77 8.18
CA LYS A 104 3.58 3.21 6.80
C LYS A 104 2.60 2.40 5.94
N TYR A 105 1.82 3.08 5.12
CA TYR A 105 0.98 2.49 4.11
C TYR A 105 1.61 2.66 2.73
N SER A 106 1.60 1.59 1.95
CA SER A 106 1.93 1.58 0.53
C SER A 106 0.73 0.99 -0.21
N CYS A 107 0.18 1.73 -1.15
CA CYS A 107 -0.95 1.28 -1.96
C CYS A 107 -0.49 0.26 -3.02
N ASP A 108 -1.44 -0.50 -3.56
CA ASP A 108 -1.16 -1.48 -4.62
C ASP A 108 -0.95 -0.78 -5.98
N PHE A 109 -1.73 0.28 -6.27
CA PHE A 109 -1.54 1.13 -7.44
C PHE A 109 -1.72 2.61 -7.09
N TYR A 110 -1.10 3.47 -7.89
CA TYR A 110 -1.23 4.92 -7.78
C TYR A 110 -1.50 5.53 -9.15
N VAL A 111 -2.57 6.33 -9.26
CA VAL A 111 -2.92 7.12 -10.46
C VAL A 111 -2.43 8.54 -10.25
N LYS A 112 -1.40 8.94 -11.01
CA LYS A 112 -0.63 10.18 -10.81
C LYS A 112 -1.47 11.43 -11.04
N SER A 113 -2.17 11.51 -12.18
CA SER A 113 -2.97 12.68 -12.57
C SER A 113 -4.12 12.97 -11.63
N ARG A 114 -4.68 11.93 -11.01
CA ARG A 114 -5.84 12.01 -10.11
C ARG A 114 -5.44 12.03 -8.63
N LYS A 115 -4.15 11.90 -8.31
CA LYS A 115 -3.69 11.70 -6.93
C LYS A 115 -4.49 10.63 -6.21
N LEU A 116 -4.75 9.50 -6.88
CA LEU A 116 -5.62 8.44 -6.40
C LEU A 116 -4.79 7.22 -6.02
N VAL A 117 -4.89 6.81 -4.77
CA VAL A 117 -4.33 5.54 -4.31
C VAL A 117 -5.38 4.44 -4.42
N ILE A 118 -4.98 3.26 -4.89
CA ILE A 118 -5.86 2.11 -5.09
C ILE A 118 -5.36 0.95 -4.25
N GLU A 119 -6.26 0.35 -3.50
CA GLU A 119 -6.05 -0.84 -2.68
C GLU A 119 -6.90 -1.99 -3.22
N VAL A 120 -6.30 -3.17 -3.37
CA VAL A 120 -6.96 -4.39 -3.88
C VAL A 120 -7.03 -5.43 -2.78
N LYS A 121 -8.22 -5.93 -2.49
CA LYS A 121 -8.46 -6.91 -1.43
C LYS A 121 -9.23 -8.12 -1.93
N GLY A 122 -8.99 -9.27 -1.30
CA GLY A 122 -9.90 -10.40 -1.34
C GLY A 122 -10.81 -10.40 -0.11
N PRO A 123 -11.84 -11.28 -0.07
CA PRO A 123 -12.85 -11.28 1.00
C PRO A 123 -12.25 -11.45 2.40
N TRP A 124 -11.28 -12.34 2.53
CA TRP A 124 -10.64 -12.59 3.81
C TRP A 124 -9.75 -11.43 4.27
N THR A 125 -8.96 -10.87 3.35
CA THR A 125 -8.07 -9.73 3.67
C THR A 125 -8.86 -8.46 3.93
N GLU A 126 -10.00 -8.26 3.27
CA GLU A 126 -10.91 -7.17 3.53
C GLU A 126 -11.42 -7.20 4.97
N THR A 127 -11.95 -8.34 5.41
CA THR A 127 -12.46 -8.51 6.78
C THR A 127 -11.34 -8.36 7.82
N LYS A 128 -10.21 -9.00 7.59
CA LYS A 128 -9.06 -8.97 8.51
C LYS A 128 -8.48 -7.56 8.66
N ASP A 129 -8.41 -6.81 7.56
CA ASP A 129 -7.75 -5.52 7.49
C ASP A 129 -8.75 -4.34 7.59
N ALA A 130 -10.00 -4.56 8.04
CA ALA A 130 -11.07 -3.56 8.02
C ALA A 130 -10.68 -2.25 8.73
N GLU A 131 -10.10 -2.32 9.93
CA GLU A 131 -9.59 -1.15 10.66
C GLU A 131 -8.50 -0.42 9.85
N LYS A 132 -7.55 -1.16 9.31
CA LYS A 132 -6.47 -0.61 8.48
C LYS A 132 -7.02 0.10 7.25
N ILE A 133 -8.01 -0.49 6.56
CA ILE A 133 -8.62 0.10 5.37
C ILE A 133 -9.25 1.46 5.69
N VAL A 134 -9.98 1.56 6.80
CA VAL A 134 -10.57 2.83 7.24
C VAL A 134 -9.49 3.85 7.56
N ALA A 135 -8.54 3.50 8.42
CA ALA A 135 -7.48 4.40 8.85
C ALA A 135 -6.57 4.85 7.71
N THR A 136 -6.23 3.96 6.75
CA THR A 136 -5.41 4.34 5.58
C THR A 136 -6.17 5.24 4.61
N ARG A 137 -7.49 5.02 4.43
CA ARG A 137 -8.37 5.91 3.64
C ARG A 137 -8.40 7.31 4.22
N GLU A 138 -8.65 7.43 5.52
CA GLU A 138 -8.68 8.72 6.22
C GLU A 138 -7.34 9.44 6.13
N ALA A 139 -6.23 8.72 6.36
CA ALA A 139 -4.89 9.28 6.26
C ALA A 139 -4.54 9.74 4.83
N ALA A 140 -4.93 8.98 3.80
CA ALA A 140 -4.73 9.37 2.41
C ALA A 140 -5.55 10.61 2.05
N ASN A 141 -6.83 10.64 2.44
CA ASN A 141 -7.71 11.78 2.20
C ASN A 141 -7.20 13.05 2.91
N ALA A 142 -6.70 12.94 4.14
CA ALA A 142 -6.12 14.06 4.88
C ALA A 142 -4.88 14.68 4.19
N LEU A 143 -4.17 13.88 3.40
CA LEU A 143 -3.04 14.33 2.57
C LEU A 143 -3.46 14.82 1.17
N GLY A 144 -4.76 14.84 0.88
CA GLY A 144 -5.31 15.28 -0.41
C GLY A 144 -5.30 14.20 -1.50
N TYR A 145 -5.05 12.93 -1.16
CA TYR A 145 -5.19 11.82 -2.08
C TYR A 145 -6.63 11.29 -2.08
N GLY A 146 -7.13 10.91 -3.26
CA GLY A 146 -8.30 10.04 -3.36
C GLY A 146 -7.95 8.61 -2.92
N TYR A 147 -8.93 7.84 -2.50
CA TYR A 147 -8.76 6.43 -2.12
C TYR A 147 -9.79 5.57 -2.82
N ARG A 148 -9.36 4.50 -3.47
CA ARG A 148 -10.22 3.51 -4.12
C ARG A 148 -9.94 2.13 -3.56
N LEU A 149 -10.97 1.47 -3.04
CA LEU A 149 -10.93 0.09 -2.59
C LEU A 149 -11.63 -0.80 -3.62
N ILE A 150 -10.91 -1.79 -4.12
CA ILE A 150 -11.42 -2.80 -5.03
C ILE A 150 -11.39 -4.13 -4.30
N VAL A 151 -12.55 -4.80 -4.19
CA VAL A 151 -12.65 -6.11 -3.58
C VAL A 151 -13.06 -7.13 -4.63
N LEU A 152 -12.31 -8.24 -4.71
CA LEU A 152 -12.61 -9.35 -5.58
C LEU A 152 -13.06 -10.54 -4.75
N ASP A 153 -13.92 -11.39 -5.32
CA ASP A 153 -14.23 -12.70 -4.74
C ASP A 153 -13.07 -13.70 -4.93
N GLY A 154 -13.24 -14.92 -4.39
CA GLY A 154 -12.23 -15.99 -4.53
C GLY A 154 -12.00 -16.44 -5.99
N LYS A 155 -12.85 -16.04 -6.93
CA LYS A 155 -12.74 -16.32 -8.38
C LYS A 155 -12.17 -15.16 -9.16
N GLY A 156 -11.89 -14.02 -8.52
CA GLY A 156 -11.35 -12.83 -9.17
C GLY A 156 -12.40 -11.91 -9.77
N VAL A 157 -13.68 -12.09 -9.44
CA VAL A 157 -14.76 -11.20 -9.86
C VAL A 157 -14.83 -10.00 -8.92
N TRP A 158 -14.98 -8.79 -9.46
CA TRP A 158 -15.14 -7.58 -8.68
C TRP A 158 -16.49 -7.60 -7.97
N THR A 159 -16.47 -7.58 -6.65
CA THR A 159 -17.67 -7.59 -5.81
C THR A 159 -17.97 -6.22 -5.22
N ARG A 160 -16.92 -5.39 -5.04
CA ARG A 160 -17.06 -4.03 -4.54
C ARG A 160 -15.98 -3.13 -5.14
N ASP A 161 -16.38 -1.90 -5.43
CA ASP A 161 -15.51 -0.85 -5.97
C ASP A 161 -15.98 0.50 -5.38
N GLU A 162 -15.24 0.99 -4.41
CA GLU A 162 -15.57 2.20 -3.66
C GLU A 162 -14.47 3.22 -3.81
N SER A 163 -14.78 4.42 -4.26
CA SER A 163 -13.86 5.54 -4.31
C SER A 163 -14.29 6.71 -3.44
N SER A 164 -13.33 7.29 -2.72
CA SER A 164 -13.45 8.62 -2.15
C SER A 164 -12.66 9.59 -3.02
N PRO A 165 -13.26 10.74 -3.41
CA PRO A 165 -12.59 11.72 -4.26
C PRO A 165 -11.40 12.35 -3.53
N SER A 166 -10.38 12.76 -4.31
CA SER A 166 -9.34 13.67 -3.82
C SER A 166 -9.97 15.02 -3.49
N ILE A 167 -9.63 15.60 -2.33
CA ILE A 167 -10.11 16.93 -1.90
C ILE A 167 -9.69 18.03 -2.88
N LEU A 168 -8.65 17.79 -3.68
CA LEU A 168 -8.14 18.73 -4.69
C LEU A 168 -8.78 18.57 -6.09
N GLY A 169 -9.67 17.60 -6.29
CA GLY A 169 -10.28 17.25 -7.58
C GLY A 169 -11.74 17.67 -7.75
N ALA A 170 -12.28 18.55 -6.89
CA ALA A 170 -13.67 19.01 -7.00
C ALA A 170 -13.91 20.07 -8.10
N GLU A 171 -12.87 20.54 -8.78
CA GLU A 171 -13.00 21.47 -9.91
C GLU A 171 -12.82 20.71 -11.23
N GLY A 172 -13.90 20.26 -11.84
CA GLY A 172 -13.84 19.75 -13.22
C GLY A 172 -14.90 18.77 -13.68
N LYS A 173 -16.08 18.73 -13.08
CA LYS A 173 -17.23 18.13 -13.78
C LYS A 173 -17.87 19.19 -14.69
N LYS A 174 -17.49 19.21 -15.98
CA LYS A 174 -18.33 19.84 -17.00
C LYS A 174 -19.67 19.10 -17.01
N PRO A 175 -20.81 19.82 -16.98
CA PRO A 175 -22.11 19.19 -17.14
C PRO A 175 -22.19 18.56 -18.55
N LEU A 176 -22.67 17.30 -18.59
CA LEU A 176 -23.12 16.67 -19.81
C LEU A 176 -24.19 17.57 -20.42
N LYS A 177 -23.94 18.04 -21.65
CA LYS A 177 -24.97 18.70 -22.45
C LYS A 177 -26.02 17.65 -22.84
N GLU A 178 -27.26 17.97 -22.54
CA GLU A 178 -28.46 17.32 -23.05
C GLU A 178 -28.49 17.30 -24.60
#